data_324b831bb00b9ac8e15e126192636279
#
_entry.id   324b831bb00b9ac8e15e126192636279
#
_cell.length_a   1.000
_cell.length_b   1.000
_cell.length_c   1.000
_cell.angle_alpha   90.00
_cell.angle_beta   90.00
_cell.angle_gamma   90.00
#
_symmetry.space_group_name_H-M   'P 1'
#
loop_
_entity.id
_entity.type
_entity.pdbx_description
1 polymer ?
#
loop_
_entity_poly.entity_id
_entity_poly.type
_entity_poly.pdbx_seq_one_letter_code
_entity_poly.pdbx_strand_id
1 'polypeptide(L)'
;IWICPSRGYTFGEIDIMEKSNFGTTTMHTAHNPYTLNCTSIAQDQKNSGKSSISVSGQFNTYSVECREDAVVFFVNGQEVYRYRNIPHSESDPAYLKLNENERPYYMQNFTFMEQSYAILLDIAVGGNFPGCAINDEELPGQFDVDWISVSKL
;
A
#
# COMPACT_ATOMS: atom_id res chain seq x y z
N ILE A 1 5.47 -2.75 7.33
CA ILE A 1 6.30 -1.61 6.89
C ILE A 1 5.46 -0.79 5.95
N TRP A 2 5.21 0.44 6.30
CA TRP A 2 4.40 1.32 5.50
C TRP A 2 4.84 2.78 5.60
N ILE A 3 4.39 3.61 4.68
CA ILE A 3 4.62 5.04 4.70
C ILE A 3 3.30 5.77 4.53
N CYS A 4 3.11 6.84 5.27
CA CYS A 4 1.96 7.72 5.11
C CYS A 4 2.39 9.18 4.98
N PRO A 5 1.58 10.01 4.29
CA PRO A 5 1.91 11.42 4.13
C PRO A 5 1.95 12.13 5.47
N SER A 6 2.86 13.07 5.60
CA SER A 6 2.90 14.00 6.73
C SER A 6 1.66 14.89 6.73
N ARG A 7 1.32 15.44 7.89
CA ARG A 7 0.17 16.32 8.05
C ARG A 7 0.18 17.48 7.05
N GLY A 8 -0.94 17.70 6.38
CA GLY A 8 -1.13 18.79 5.42
C GLY A 8 -1.02 18.35 3.94
N TYR A 9 -0.65 17.12 3.69
CA TYR A 9 -0.64 16.54 2.34
C TYR A 9 -1.93 15.77 2.03
N THR A 10 -2.21 15.56 0.75
CA THR A 10 -3.30 14.68 0.32
C THR A 10 -3.01 13.25 0.73
N PHE A 11 -4.02 12.52 1.17
CA PHE A 11 -3.85 11.13 1.57
C PHE A 11 -3.26 10.26 0.44
N GLY A 12 -2.27 9.43 0.80
CA GLY A 12 -1.58 8.54 -0.13
C GLY A 12 -0.70 7.57 0.66
N GLU A 13 -1.31 6.54 1.30
CA GLU A 13 -0.61 5.53 2.09
C GLU A 13 -0.03 4.45 1.18
N ILE A 14 1.20 4.03 1.47
CA ILE A 14 1.87 2.96 0.74
C ILE A 14 2.32 1.90 1.74
N ASP A 15 1.67 0.74 1.69
CA ASP A 15 2.05 -0.42 2.49
C ASP A 15 3.13 -1.20 1.76
N ILE A 16 4.39 -0.88 2.07
CA ILE A 16 5.56 -1.47 1.41
C ILE A 16 5.60 -2.97 1.65
N MET A 17 5.22 -3.41 2.84
CA MET A 17 5.12 -4.82 3.19
C MET A 17 4.14 -5.03 4.33
N GLU A 18 3.16 -5.87 4.09
CA GLU A 18 2.28 -6.43 5.10
C GLU A 18 2.42 -7.96 5.10
N LYS A 19 2.82 -8.52 6.22
CA LYS A 19 2.86 -9.97 6.43
C LYS A 19 1.88 -10.33 7.53
N SER A 20 0.87 -11.09 7.18
CA SER A 20 -0.21 -11.44 8.08
C SER A 20 -0.06 -12.84 8.64
N ASN A 21 -0.29 -13.00 9.94
CA ASN A 21 -0.32 -14.27 10.68
C ASN A 21 0.90 -15.16 10.32
N PHE A 22 0.66 -16.45 10.09
CA PHE A 22 1.67 -17.44 9.70
C PHE A 22 1.94 -17.50 8.21
N GLY A 23 1.46 -16.53 7.43
CA GLY A 23 1.71 -16.44 5.99
C GLY A 23 3.20 -16.38 5.67
N THR A 24 3.60 -17.02 4.60
CA THR A 24 5.01 -17.01 4.13
C THR A 24 5.27 -15.95 3.07
N THR A 25 4.25 -15.28 2.61
CA THR A 25 4.31 -14.25 1.56
C THR A 25 3.79 -12.92 2.07
N THR A 26 4.00 -11.86 1.33
CA THR A 26 3.62 -10.49 1.70
C THR A 26 2.57 -9.92 0.76
N MET A 27 1.82 -8.96 1.27
CA MET A 27 0.92 -8.10 0.52
C MET A 27 1.53 -6.69 0.43
N HIS A 28 1.20 -5.98 -0.63
CA HIS A 28 1.69 -4.65 -0.97
C HIS A 28 0.50 -3.83 -1.43
N THR A 29 0.27 -2.66 -0.84
CA THR A 29 -0.94 -1.89 -1.09
C THR A 29 -0.62 -0.41 -1.33
N ALA A 30 -1.37 0.22 -2.23
CA ALA A 30 -1.36 1.66 -2.47
C ALA A 30 -2.76 2.22 -2.21
N HIS A 31 -2.93 2.96 -1.12
CA HIS A 31 -4.18 3.59 -0.76
C HIS A 31 -4.18 5.08 -1.14
N ASN A 32 -5.23 5.51 -1.80
CA ASN A 32 -5.45 6.91 -2.16
C ASN A 32 -6.95 7.27 -2.04
N PRO A 33 -7.33 8.54 -2.14
CA PRO A 33 -8.72 8.93 -1.98
C PRO A 33 -9.69 8.25 -2.96
N TYR A 34 -9.26 7.99 -4.20
CA TYR A 34 -10.06 7.28 -5.19
C TYR A 34 -10.35 5.84 -4.76
N THR A 35 -9.34 5.08 -4.36
CA THR A 35 -9.51 3.67 -3.97
C THR A 35 -10.35 3.50 -2.70
N LEU A 36 -10.36 4.51 -1.83
CA LEU A 36 -11.11 4.48 -0.57
C LEU A 36 -12.55 4.97 -0.70
N ASN A 37 -12.82 5.89 -1.61
CA ASN A 37 -14.11 6.60 -1.62
C ASN A 37 -14.96 6.31 -2.87
N CYS A 38 -14.38 5.97 -4.02
CA CYS A 38 -15.14 5.64 -5.23
C CYS A 38 -15.53 4.17 -5.24
N THR A 39 -16.45 3.79 -4.37
CA THR A 39 -16.85 2.38 -4.14
C THR A 39 -18.06 1.92 -4.94
N SER A 40 -18.80 2.84 -5.54
CA SER A 40 -19.98 2.53 -6.37
C SER A 40 -19.65 2.06 -7.79
N ILE A 41 -18.38 2.17 -8.17
CA ILE A 41 -17.88 1.72 -9.48
C ILE A 41 -16.79 0.66 -9.33
N ALA A 42 -16.57 -0.13 -10.36
CA ALA A 42 -15.40 -1.00 -10.41
C ALA A 42 -14.13 -0.15 -10.56
N GLN A 43 -13.13 -0.46 -9.74
CA GLN A 43 -11.81 0.17 -9.84
C GLN A 43 -11.13 -0.29 -11.15
N ASP A 44 -10.43 0.62 -11.82
CA ASP A 44 -9.72 0.35 -13.08
C ASP A 44 -8.47 -0.52 -12.89
N GLN A 45 -7.96 -0.59 -11.68
CA GLN A 45 -6.91 -1.51 -11.25
C GLN A 45 -7.10 -1.89 -9.77
N LYS A 46 -6.54 -3.02 -9.37
CA LYS A 46 -6.48 -3.38 -7.95
C LYS A 46 -5.48 -2.46 -7.25
N ASN A 47 -5.79 -2.05 -6.02
CA ASN A 47 -4.87 -1.25 -5.20
C ASN A 47 -3.86 -2.10 -4.41
N SER A 48 -3.96 -3.43 -4.47
CA SER A 48 -3.06 -4.34 -3.76
C SER A 48 -2.64 -5.53 -4.62
N GLY A 49 -1.43 -6.02 -4.36
CA GLY A 49 -0.87 -7.23 -4.95
C GLY A 49 -0.20 -8.10 -3.90
N LYS A 50 -0.22 -9.42 -4.11
CA LYS A 50 0.41 -10.40 -3.24
C LYS A 50 1.68 -10.94 -3.89
N SER A 51 2.80 -10.93 -3.14
CA SER A 51 4.04 -11.56 -3.57
C SER A 51 3.90 -13.08 -3.57
N SER A 52 4.57 -13.75 -4.50
CA SER A 52 4.77 -15.20 -4.49
C SER A 52 6.08 -15.62 -3.81
N ILE A 53 6.92 -14.65 -3.40
CA ILE A 53 8.21 -14.90 -2.78
C ILE A 53 8.00 -15.27 -1.33
N SER A 54 8.59 -16.39 -0.90
CA SER A 54 8.60 -16.78 0.52
C SER A 54 9.59 -15.93 1.29
N VAL A 55 9.15 -15.32 2.38
CA VAL A 55 9.96 -14.41 3.22
C VAL A 55 10.19 -14.95 4.64
N SER A 56 9.79 -16.19 4.91
CA SER A 56 9.89 -16.77 6.25
C SER A 56 11.32 -17.20 6.60
N GLY A 57 11.71 -16.96 7.86
CA GLY A 57 12.93 -17.50 8.46
C GLY A 57 14.23 -16.84 8.00
N GLN A 58 14.19 -15.68 7.37
CA GLN A 58 15.36 -14.95 6.90
C GLN A 58 15.10 -13.44 6.83
N PHE A 59 16.19 -12.66 6.79
CA PHE A 59 16.11 -11.26 6.42
C PHE A 59 15.77 -11.12 4.93
N ASN A 60 14.90 -10.16 4.63
CA ASN A 60 14.48 -9.85 3.26
C ASN A 60 14.54 -8.34 3.06
N THR A 61 14.83 -7.92 1.84
CA THR A 61 14.76 -6.51 1.45
C THR A 61 13.39 -6.22 0.86
N TYR A 62 12.72 -5.21 1.42
CA TYR A 62 11.47 -4.67 0.90
C TYR A 62 11.72 -3.25 0.43
N SER A 63 11.34 -2.94 -0.78
CA SER A 63 11.52 -1.58 -1.31
C SER A 63 10.33 -1.13 -2.14
N VAL A 64 10.16 0.18 -2.22
CA VAL A 64 9.17 0.84 -3.05
C VAL A 64 9.84 1.97 -3.82
N GLU A 65 9.45 2.12 -5.06
CA GLU A 65 9.82 3.26 -5.90
C GLU A 65 8.57 4.06 -6.25
N CYS A 66 8.57 5.34 -5.88
CA CYS A 66 7.54 6.28 -6.29
C CYS A 66 8.01 6.97 -7.57
N ARG A 67 7.47 6.53 -8.70
CA ARG A 67 7.73 7.07 -10.04
C ARG A 67 6.56 7.91 -10.52
N GLU A 68 6.75 8.76 -11.51
CA GLU A 68 5.66 9.56 -12.09
C GLU A 68 4.53 8.70 -12.68
N ASP A 69 4.87 7.52 -13.22
CA ASP A 69 3.95 6.60 -13.87
C ASP A 69 3.41 5.49 -12.96
N ALA A 70 4.04 5.24 -11.82
CA ALA A 70 3.63 4.16 -10.93
C ALA A 70 4.30 4.21 -9.54
N VAL A 71 3.65 3.56 -8.58
CA VAL A 71 4.29 3.06 -7.35
C VAL A 71 4.66 1.59 -7.58
N VAL A 72 5.93 1.25 -7.48
CA VAL A 72 6.46 -0.09 -7.81
C VAL A 72 7.05 -0.73 -6.57
N PHE A 73 6.62 -1.95 -6.26
CA PHE A 73 6.99 -2.68 -5.05
C PHE A 73 7.92 -3.85 -5.38
N PHE A 74 8.93 -4.04 -4.54
CA PHE A 74 9.93 -5.10 -4.72
C PHE A 74 10.13 -5.89 -3.44
N VAL A 75 10.39 -7.19 -3.61
CA VAL A 75 10.90 -8.08 -2.58
C VAL A 75 12.21 -8.69 -3.09
N ASN A 76 13.28 -8.52 -2.33
CA ASN A 76 14.62 -9.00 -2.70
C ASN A 76 15.06 -8.56 -4.12
N GLY A 77 14.71 -7.31 -4.49
CA GLY A 77 15.03 -6.74 -5.80
C GLY A 77 14.14 -7.20 -6.96
N GLN A 78 13.21 -8.12 -6.72
CA GLN A 78 12.25 -8.56 -7.73
C GLN A 78 10.96 -7.75 -7.61
N GLU A 79 10.49 -7.17 -8.71
CA GLU A 79 9.18 -6.50 -8.77
C GLU A 79 8.07 -7.52 -8.48
N VAL A 80 7.20 -7.18 -7.52
CA VAL A 80 6.11 -8.05 -7.07
C VAL A 80 4.75 -7.45 -7.29
N TYR A 81 4.68 -6.12 -7.34
CA TYR A 81 3.44 -5.40 -7.60
C TYR A 81 3.72 -4.00 -8.14
N ARG A 82 2.76 -3.46 -8.91
CA ARG A 82 2.79 -2.11 -9.47
C ARG A 82 1.41 -1.49 -9.46
N TYR A 83 1.29 -0.32 -8.84
CA TYR A 83 0.11 0.54 -8.93
C TYR A 83 0.39 1.68 -9.92
N ARG A 84 -0.32 1.71 -11.02
CA ARG A 84 -0.06 2.65 -12.13
C ARG A 84 -0.76 3.99 -11.91
N ASN A 85 -0.14 5.05 -12.41
CA ASN A 85 -0.80 6.33 -12.59
C ASN A 85 -1.63 6.28 -13.87
N ILE A 86 -2.92 5.98 -13.74
CA ILE A 86 -3.87 5.94 -14.85
C ILE A 86 -4.58 7.31 -14.88
N PRO A 87 -4.41 8.13 -15.92
CA PRO A 87 -5.08 9.43 -15.98
C PRO A 87 -6.60 9.30 -15.95
N HIS A 88 -7.25 10.06 -15.08
CA HIS A 88 -8.70 10.14 -14.96
C HIS A 88 -9.22 11.48 -15.49
N SER A 89 -10.47 11.50 -15.96
CA SER A 89 -11.14 12.67 -16.50
C SER A 89 -12.62 12.70 -16.10
N GLU A 90 -13.18 13.88 -15.94
CA GLU A 90 -14.64 14.05 -15.74
C GLU A 90 -15.48 13.57 -16.93
N SER A 91 -14.87 13.39 -18.09
CA SER A 91 -15.52 12.80 -19.28
C SER A 91 -15.54 11.27 -19.28
N ASP A 92 -14.89 10.61 -18.31
CA ASP A 92 -14.85 9.16 -18.28
C ASP A 92 -16.23 8.56 -18.00
N PRO A 93 -16.61 7.48 -18.69
CA PRO A 93 -17.88 6.81 -18.40
C PRO A 93 -18.02 6.34 -16.95
N ALA A 94 -16.91 6.07 -16.26
CA ALA A 94 -16.88 5.72 -14.86
C ALA A 94 -17.24 6.91 -13.96
N TYR A 95 -16.68 8.10 -14.23
CA TYR A 95 -16.99 9.34 -13.50
C TYR A 95 -18.48 9.68 -13.55
N LEU A 96 -19.12 9.51 -14.72
CA LEU A 96 -20.53 9.83 -14.91
C LEU A 96 -21.47 8.92 -14.09
N LYS A 97 -20.99 7.76 -13.64
CA LYS A 97 -21.75 6.82 -12.79
C LYS A 97 -21.60 7.08 -11.32
N LEU A 98 -20.61 7.89 -10.91
CA LEU A 98 -20.35 8.21 -9.51
C LEU A 98 -21.45 9.10 -8.95
N ASN A 99 -21.78 8.89 -7.66
CA ASN A 99 -22.61 9.82 -6.90
C ASN A 99 -21.82 11.10 -6.53
N GLU A 100 -22.53 12.13 -6.11
CA GLU A 100 -21.95 13.45 -5.83
C GLU A 100 -20.88 13.41 -4.71
N ASN A 101 -20.99 12.49 -3.76
CA ASN A 101 -20.04 12.38 -2.66
C ASN A 101 -18.73 11.71 -3.09
N GLU A 102 -18.73 10.89 -4.14
CA GLU A 102 -17.57 10.18 -4.64
C GLU A 102 -16.79 10.96 -5.70
N ARG A 103 -17.47 11.80 -6.50
CA ARG A 103 -16.87 12.58 -7.60
C ARG A 103 -15.63 13.37 -7.22
N PRO A 104 -15.56 14.04 -6.04
CA PRO A 104 -14.36 14.79 -5.64
C PRO A 104 -13.08 13.92 -5.53
N TYR A 105 -13.23 12.62 -5.32
CA TYR A 105 -12.10 11.70 -5.14
C TYR A 105 -11.67 11.01 -6.43
N TYR A 106 -12.47 11.04 -7.48
CA TYR A 106 -12.18 10.31 -8.72
C TYR A 106 -10.84 10.69 -9.34
N MET A 107 -10.54 12.00 -9.38
CA MET A 107 -9.28 12.52 -9.91
C MET A 107 -8.08 12.34 -8.97
N GLN A 108 -8.29 11.79 -7.76
CA GLN A 108 -7.26 11.59 -6.75
C GLN A 108 -6.78 10.14 -6.70
N ASN A 109 -6.65 9.52 -7.86
CA ASN A 109 -6.25 8.12 -8.02
C ASN A 109 -4.73 7.90 -7.96
N PHE A 110 -3.94 8.98 -8.02
CA PHE A 110 -2.48 8.91 -7.89
C PHE A 110 -1.94 10.11 -7.11
N THR A 111 -1.85 9.99 -5.79
CA THR A 111 -1.48 11.06 -4.85
C THR A 111 -0.15 10.77 -4.15
N PHE A 112 0.78 10.07 -4.82
CA PHE A 112 2.00 9.56 -4.21
C PHE A 112 3.24 10.40 -4.49
N MET A 113 3.12 11.41 -5.35
CA MET A 113 4.23 12.28 -5.72
C MET A 113 4.23 13.58 -4.91
N GLU A 114 5.42 14.19 -4.81
CA GLU A 114 5.60 15.51 -4.19
C GLU A 114 5.08 15.63 -2.74
N GLN A 115 5.19 14.53 -1.98
CA GLN A 115 4.76 14.48 -0.59
C GLN A 115 5.94 14.18 0.34
N SER A 116 5.84 14.66 1.58
CA SER A 116 6.71 14.19 2.66
C SER A 116 6.05 13.01 3.35
N TYR A 117 6.79 11.94 3.53
CA TYR A 117 6.30 10.71 4.16
C TYR A 117 6.95 10.47 5.52
N ALA A 118 6.17 9.94 6.45
CA ALA A 118 6.68 9.26 7.64
C ALA A 118 6.81 7.76 7.34
N ILE A 119 7.91 7.15 7.77
CA ILE A 119 8.13 5.69 7.70
C ILE A 119 7.66 5.08 9.00
N LEU A 120 6.81 4.07 8.93
CA LEU A 120 6.27 3.35 10.07
C LEU A 120 6.67 1.88 10.01
N LEU A 121 7.16 1.39 11.15
CA LEU A 121 7.57 0.00 11.35
C LEU A 121 6.84 -0.49 12.59
N ASP A 122 5.91 -1.42 12.44
CA ASP A 122 5.09 -1.89 13.54
C ASP A 122 4.75 -3.37 13.46
N ILE A 123 4.40 -3.94 14.59
CA ILE A 123 3.74 -5.23 14.72
C ILE A 123 2.37 -4.97 15.30
N ALA A 124 1.32 -5.23 14.53
CA ALA A 124 -0.05 -5.18 15.00
C ALA A 124 -0.46 -6.52 15.62
N VAL A 125 -1.07 -6.48 16.80
CA VAL A 125 -1.58 -7.67 17.50
C VAL A 125 -3.10 -7.61 17.53
N GLY A 126 -3.75 -8.62 16.95
CA GLY A 126 -5.20 -8.66 16.82
C GLY A 126 -5.75 -7.71 15.76
N GLY A 127 -7.04 -7.37 15.85
CA GLY A 127 -7.71 -6.49 14.90
C GLY A 127 -8.50 -7.24 13.81
N ASN A 128 -9.09 -6.48 12.88
CA ASN A 128 -9.94 -7.03 11.82
C ASN A 128 -9.16 -7.61 10.64
N PHE A 129 -7.92 -7.17 10.47
CA PHE A 129 -7.03 -7.65 9.41
C PHE A 129 -5.74 -8.20 10.07
N PRO A 130 -5.37 -9.40 9.75
CA PRO A 130 -5.95 -10.41 8.84
C PRO A 130 -6.95 -11.38 9.50
N GLY A 131 -7.45 -11.02 10.66
CA GLY A 131 -8.34 -11.80 11.51
C GLY A 131 -8.00 -11.60 12.99
N CYS A 132 -9.02 -11.70 13.85
CA CYS A 132 -8.92 -11.32 15.27
C CYS A 132 -8.24 -12.35 16.17
N ALA A 133 -7.92 -13.54 15.66
CA ALA A 133 -7.36 -14.62 16.49
C ALA A 133 -5.91 -14.29 16.87
N ILE A 134 -5.66 -14.23 18.19
CA ILE A 134 -4.33 -14.10 18.75
C ILE A 134 -3.94 -15.46 19.33
N ASN A 135 -2.75 -15.94 19.02
CA ASN A 135 -2.16 -17.09 19.69
C ASN A 135 -1.18 -16.61 20.76
N ASP A 136 -1.61 -16.65 22.01
CA ASP A 136 -0.82 -16.18 23.16
C ASP A 136 0.50 -16.95 23.32
N GLU A 137 0.56 -18.21 22.83
CA GLU A 137 1.77 -19.04 22.92
C GLU A 137 2.89 -18.53 21.98
N GLU A 138 2.56 -17.66 21.03
CA GLU A 138 3.52 -17.09 20.09
C GLU A 138 3.99 -15.68 20.50
N LEU A 139 3.57 -15.21 21.69
CA LEU A 139 4.02 -13.94 22.23
C LEU A 139 5.18 -14.16 23.21
N PRO A 140 6.14 -13.23 23.28
CA PRO A 140 6.23 -11.98 22.52
C PRO A 140 6.68 -12.19 21.07
N GLY A 141 6.08 -11.46 20.13
CA GLY A 141 6.57 -11.36 18.76
C GLY A 141 7.78 -10.45 18.64
N GLN A 142 8.64 -10.70 17.64
CA GLN A 142 9.82 -9.89 17.36
C GLN A 142 9.86 -9.52 15.89
N PHE A 143 10.24 -8.27 15.62
CA PHE A 143 10.46 -7.74 14.27
C PHE A 143 11.80 -7.03 14.23
N ASP A 144 12.78 -7.64 13.59
CA ASP A 144 14.13 -7.12 13.51
C ASP A 144 14.31 -6.32 12.21
N VAL A 145 14.87 -5.13 12.32
CA VAL A 145 15.22 -4.27 11.19
C VAL A 145 16.72 -4.04 11.20
N ASP A 146 17.40 -4.47 10.13
CA ASP A 146 18.85 -4.32 10.00
C ASP A 146 19.21 -2.90 9.51
N TRP A 147 18.55 -2.44 8.45
CA TRP A 147 18.80 -1.11 7.89
C TRP A 147 17.59 -0.54 7.16
N ILE A 148 17.60 0.78 7.02
CA ILE A 148 16.67 1.55 6.21
C ILE A 148 17.49 2.50 5.34
N SER A 149 17.14 2.64 4.08
CA SER A 149 17.72 3.66 3.20
C SER A 149 16.64 4.38 2.40
N VAL A 150 16.86 5.65 2.15
CA VAL A 150 16.03 6.49 1.28
C VAL A 150 16.94 7.15 0.27
N SER A 151 16.60 7.06 -1.01
CA SER A 151 17.35 7.69 -2.09
C SER A 151 16.41 8.39 -3.06
N LYS A 152 16.91 9.40 -3.74
CA LYS A 152 16.22 9.99 -4.87
C LYS A 152 16.41 9.10 -6.10
N LEU A 153 15.34 8.88 -6.86
CA LEU A 153 15.37 8.23 -8.17
C LEU A 153 15.98 9.15 -9.22
#